data_f1c9a0ec27579222aa01b4cd071ab0c8
#
_entry.id   f1c9a0ec27579222aa01b4cd071ab0c8
#
_cell.length_a   1.000
_cell.length_b   1.000
_cell.length_c   1.000
_cell.angle_alpha   90.00
_cell.angle_beta   90.00
_cell.angle_gamma   90.00
#
_symmetry.space_group_name_H-M   'P 1'
#
loop_
_entity.id
_entity.type
_entity.pdbx_description
1 polymer ?
#
loop_
_entity_poly.entity_id
_entity_poly.type
_entity_poly.pdbx_seq_one_letter_code
_entity_poly.pdbx_strand_id
1 'polypeptide(L)'
;TRTRRQRQMCIRDSNRIDSLYQFLDSTDSKAFILLKDGKIVLEKYFNGHDISTDWYWASAGKTLTAFMVGIAQQENFLSISDTSLNYLGSGWTNCTSSQEEAITIWHQLTMTSGLDDNVNDPSCTEDTCLNFLSTPGTRWAYHNAPYTLLNQVVENAVGLSLNWYMHQKLKTPTGMNGLFINLGNDNVYFSTARSMARFGLLMLNGGNWGGNNQIMTDTSFFNASINSSQNINPAYGYLWWLNGKTHLMLPSSQFQFNSKLNTNAPDDVYV
;
A
#
# COMPACT_ATOMS: atom_id res chain seq x y z
N THR A 1 13.11 2.20 -39.65
CA THR A 1 14.49 2.67 -39.34
C THR A 1 14.43 3.73 -38.24
N ARG A 2 15.06 3.45 -37.09
CA ARG A 2 15.20 4.45 -36.01
C ARG A 2 15.95 5.67 -36.53
N THR A 3 15.45 6.87 -36.27
CA THR A 3 16.11 8.11 -36.69
C THR A 3 17.47 8.25 -36.02
N ARG A 4 18.39 9.02 -36.62
CA ARG A 4 19.74 9.30 -36.09
C ARG A 4 19.70 9.88 -34.66
N ARG A 5 18.65 10.66 -34.35
CA ARG A 5 18.39 11.24 -33.02
C ARG A 5 18.02 10.18 -31.98
N GLN A 6 17.23 9.17 -32.36
CA GLN A 6 16.88 8.03 -31.48
C GLN A 6 18.09 7.12 -31.21
N ARG A 7 18.99 6.93 -32.17
CA ARG A 7 20.24 6.19 -31.97
C ARG A 7 21.23 6.95 -31.06
N GLN A 8 21.36 8.28 -31.18
CA GLN A 8 22.20 9.07 -30.28
C GLN A 8 21.66 9.13 -28.85
N MET A 9 20.33 9.15 -28.65
CA MET A 9 19.71 9.04 -27.32
C MET A 9 20.01 7.70 -26.66
N CYS A 10 19.88 6.59 -27.40
CA CYS A 10 20.19 5.24 -26.86
C CYS A 10 21.68 5.11 -26.47
N ILE A 11 22.62 5.73 -27.19
CA ILE A 11 24.05 5.64 -26.85
C ILE A 11 24.43 6.52 -25.65
N ARG A 12 23.78 7.67 -25.46
CA ARG A 12 24.04 8.53 -24.29
C ARG A 12 23.46 7.93 -22.98
N ASP A 13 22.36 7.20 -23.07
CA ASP A 13 21.69 6.63 -21.90
C ASP A 13 22.25 5.25 -21.50
N SER A 14 22.97 4.53 -22.39
CA SER A 14 23.52 3.21 -22.09
C SER A 14 24.44 3.22 -20.86
N ASN A 15 25.38 4.16 -20.79
CA ASN A 15 26.32 4.25 -19.66
C ASN A 15 25.60 4.55 -18.32
N ARG A 16 24.51 5.31 -18.35
CA ARG A 16 23.70 5.59 -17.17
C ARG A 16 22.87 4.37 -16.76
N ILE A 17 22.35 3.63 -17.73
CA ILE A 17 21.61 2.39 -17.49
C ILE A 17 22.54 1.34 -16.90
N ASP A 18 23.76 1.19 -17.42
CA ASP A 18 24.77 0.27 -16.89
C ASP A 18 25.14 0.65 -15.45
N SER A 19 25.37 1.94 -15.17
CA SER A 19 25.64 2.44 -13.82
C SER A 19 24.45 2.19 -12.87
N LEU A 20 23.20 2.37 -13.33
CA LEU A 20 22.01 2.06 -12.57
C LEU A 20 21.94 0.56 -12.24
N TYR A 21 22.19 -0.30 -13.23
CA TYR A 21 22.13 -1.74 -13.00
C TYR A 21 23.24 -2.22 -12.05
N GLN A 22 24.46 -1.67 -12.14
CA GLN A 22 25.54 -1.93 -11.19
C GLN A 22 25.17 -1.50 -9.77
N PHE A 23 24.56 -0.31 -9.62
CA PHE A 23 24.08 0.16 -8.33
C PHE A 23 23.00 -0.77 -7.75
N LEU A 24 21.99 -1.13 -8.54
CA LEU A 24 20.90 -2.00 -8.14
C LEU A 24 21.41 -3.41 -7.73
N ASP A 25 22.35 -3.96 -8.47
CA ASP A 25 22.98 -5.24 -8.15
C ASP A 25 23.77 -5.16 -6.85
N SER A 26 24.57 -4.11 -6.67
CA SER A 26 25.39 -3.89 -5.46
C SER A 26 24.55 -3.64 -4.19
N THR A 27 23.31 -3.21 -4.33
CA THR A 27 22.35 -2.96 -3.24
C THR A 27 21.38 -4.14 -3.02
N ASP A 28 21.69 -5.31 -3.58
CA ASP A 28 20.89 -6.54 -3.46
C ASP A 28 19.44 -6.41 -3.95
N SER A 29 19.19 -5.51 -4.91
CA SER A 29 17.90 -5.42 -5.58
C SER A 29 17.55 -6.75 -6.26
N LYS A 30 16.28 -7.10 -6.32
CA LYS A 30 15.81 -8.36 -6.92
C LYS A 30 15.32 -8.15 -8.35
N ALA A 31 14.64 -7.04 -8.61
CA ALA A 31 14.16 -6.69 -9.93
C ALA A 31 14.06 -5.17 -10.09
N PHE A 32 14.15 -4.70 -11.32
CA PHE A 32 13.88 -3.31 -11.69
C PHE A 32 13.06 -3.28 -12.97
N ILE A 33 11.91 -2.62 -12.93
CA ILE A 33 11.04 -2.42 -14.09
C ILE A 33 10.71 -0.94 -14.20
N LEU A 34 10.97 -0.37 -15.36
CA LEU A 34 10.57 1.00 -15.70
C LEU A 34 9.53 0.96 -16.81
N LEU A 35 8.40 1.61 -16.54
CA LEU A 35 7.33 1.80 -17.51
C LEU A 35 7.36 3.24 -18.04
N LYS A 36 7.09 3.39 -19.33
CA LYS A 36 6.81 4.67 -19.98
C LYS A 36 5.63 4.49 -20.92
N ASP A 37 4.62 5.33 -20.77
CA ASP A 37 3.38 5.27 -21.56
C ASP A 37 2.76 3.87 -21.58
N GLY A 38 2.73 3.20 -20.41
CA GLY A 38 2.21 1.86 -20.22
C GLY A 38 3.06 0.73 -20.82
N LYS A 39 4.27 1.03 -21.34
CA LYS A 39 5.18 0.04 -21.96
C LYS A 39 6.42 -0.15 -21.12
N ILE A 40 6.88 -1.39 -20.97
CA ILE A 40 8.16 -1.70 -20.33
C ILE A 40 9.28 -1.15 -21.22
N VAL A 41 10.10 -0.23 -20.69
CA VAL A 41 11.28 0.32 -21.37
C VAL A 41 12.58 -0.21 -20.80
N LEU A 42 12.61 -0.54 -19.50
CA LEU A 42 13.70 -1.25 -18.85
C LEU A 42 13.12 -2.38 -18.00
N GLU A 43 13.77 -3.53 -18.06
CA GLU A 43 13.46 -4.68 -17.21
C GLU A 43 14.75 -5.43 -16.95
N LYS A 44 15.09 -5.62 -15.68
CA LYS A 44 16.29 -6.33 -15.26
C LYS A 44 16.04 -7.06 -13.94
N TYR A 45 16.58 -8.24 -13.84
CA TYR A 45 16.54 -9.11 -12.66
C TYR A 45 17.95 -9.33 -12.15
N PHE A 46 18.10 -9.49 -10.84
CA PHE A 46 19.39 -9.58 -10.14
C PHE A 46 19.34 -10.69 -9.10
N ASN A 47 20.49 -11.12 -8.64
CA ASN A 47 20.65 -11.99 -7.47
C ASN A 47 19.81 -13.27 -7.56
N GLY A 48 19.83 -13.94 -8.73
CA GLY A 48 19.12 -15.20 -8.97
C GLY A 48 17.61 -15.05 -9.20
N HIS A 49 17.07 -13.82 -9.25
CA HIS A 49 15.70 -13.58 -9.64
C HIS A 49 15.49 -13.64 -11.15
N ASP A 50 14.28 -13.97 -11.55
CA ASP A 50 13.82 -13.95 -12.93
C ASP A 50 12.37 -13.43 -13.02
N ILE A 51 11.82 -13.44 -14.23
CA ILE A 51 10.47 -12.95 -14.55
C ILE A 51 9.36 -13.72 -13.81
N SER A 52 9.61 -14.97 -13.42
CA SER A 52 8.65 -15.87 -12.78
C SER A 52 8.82 -15.95 -11.27
N THR A 53 9.90 -15.37 -10.73
CA THR A 53 10.19 -15.45 -9.28
C THR A 53 9.28 -14.49 -8.53
N ASP A 54 8.51 -15.03 -7.59
CA ASP A 54 7.72 -14.25 -6.64
C ASP A 54 8.59 -13.71 -5.51
N TRP A 55 8.32 -12.49 -5.09
CA TRP A 55 8.97 -11.85 -3.96
C TRP A 55 7.96 -11.15 -3.06
N TYR A 56 8.27 -11.04 -1.78
CA TYR A 56 7.39 -10.37 -0.83
C TYR A 56 7.40 -8.86 -1.02
N TRP A 57 6.22 -8.25 -0.86
CA TRP A 57 6.05 -6.81 -1.02
C TRP A 57 6.42 -6.03 0.24
N ALA A 58 6.63 -6.71 1.37
CA ALA A 58 6.76 -6.06 2.66
C ALA A 58 5.64 -5.01 2.86
N SER A 59 5.99 -3.82 3.33
CA SER A 59 5.00 -2.75 3.57
C SER A 59 4.32 -2.19 2.32
N ALA A 60 4.87 -2.40 1.12
CA ALA A 60 4.16 -2.03 -0.11
C ALA A 60 2.84 -2.82 -0.26
N GLY A 61 2.71 -4.01 0.34
CA GLY A 61 1.46 -4.77 0.37
C GLY A 61 0.30 -4.06 1.08
N LYS A 62 0.58 -3.10 1.97
CA LYS A 62 -0.45 -2.28 2.63
C LYS A 62 -1.31 -1.51 1.63
N THR A 63 -0.70 -1.07 0.54
CA THR A 63 -1.38 -0.33 -0.52
C THR A 63 -2.42 -1.18 -1.25
N LEU A 64 -2.16 -2.50 -1.38
CA LEU A 64 -3.14 -3.46 -1.89
C LEU A 64 -4.31 -3.64 -0.92
N THR A 65 -4.06 -3.71 0.40
CA THR A 65 -5.11 -3.75 1.41
C THR A 65 -6.01 -2.51 1.30
N ALA A 66 -5.42 -1.30 1.23
CA ALA A 66 -6.18 -0.08 1.05
C ALA A 66 -7.02 -0.09 -0.24
N PHE A 67 -6.43 -0.55 -1.35
CA PHE A 67 -7.14 -0.66 -2.62
C PHE A 67 -8.35 -1.62 -2.53
N MET A 68 -8.19 -2.77 -1.85
CA MET A 68 -9.28 -3.73 -1.66
C MET A 68 -10.38 -3.23 -0.73
N VAL A 69 -10.05 -2.42 0.30
CA VAL A 69 -11.05 -1.69 1.10
C VAL A 69 -11.86 -0.75 0.20
N GLY A 70 -11.20 0.00 -0.69
CA GLY A 70 -11.88 0.87 -1.65
C GLY A 70 -12.80 0.11 -2.61
N ILE A 71 -12.38 -1.06 -3.09
CA ILE A 71 -13.23 -1.93 -3.91
C ILE A 71 -14.46 -2.41 -3.12
N ALA A 72 -14.29 -2.81 -1.85
CA ALA A 72 -15.40 -3.22 -1.01
C ALA A 72 -16.38 -2.07 -0.73
N GLN A 73 -15.85 -0.84 -0.53
CA GLN A 73 -16.68 0.37 -0.36
C GLN A 73 -17.48 0.69 -1.62
N GLN A 74 -16.86 0.71 -2.80
CA GLN A 74 -17.58 1.02 -4.05
C GLN A 74 -18.67 -0.01 -4.37
N GLU A 75 -18.54 -1.23 -3.87
CA GLU A 75 -19.56 -2.28 -4.00
C GLU A 75 -20.58 -2.28 -2.85
N ASN A 76 -20.50 -1.29 -1.94
CA ASN A 76 -21.40 -1.13 -0.79
C ASN A 76 -21.37 -2.28 0.22
N PHE A 77 -20.28 -3.01 0.33
CA PHE A 77 -20.08 -4.01 1.38
C PHE A 77 -19.68 -3.40 2.72
N LEU A 78 -19.03 -2.23 2.68
CA LEU A 78 -18.63 -1.46 3.85
C LEU A 78 -18.56 0.03 3.50
N SER A 79 -18.47 0.86 4.54
CA SER A 79 -18.05 2.27 4.45
C SER A 79 -16.81 2.47 5.33
N ILE A 80 -15.85 3.28 4.88
CA ILE A 80 -14.69 3.59 5.73
C ILE A 80 -15.06 4.35 7.02
N SER A 81 -16.25 4.94 7.09
CA SER A 81 -16.80 5.55 8.30
C SER A 81 -17.41 4.54 9.28
N ASP A 82 -17.59 3.30 8.87
CA ASP A 82 -18.11 2.27 9.77
C ASP A 82 -17.10 1.97 10.89
N THR A 83 -17.63 1.66 12.07
CA THR A 83 -16.80 1.09 13.13
C THR A 83 -16.30 -0.29 12.71
N SER A 84 -15.01 -0.56 12.96
CA SER A 84 -14.40 -1.87 12.67
C SER A 84 -15.05 -3.01 13.45
N LEU A 85 -15.69 -2.69 14.58
CA LEU A 85 -16.49 -3.59 15.40
C LEU A 85 -17.57 -4.33 14.58
N ASN A 86 -18.17 -3.66 13.58
CA ASN A 86 -19.23 -4.27 12.75
C ASN A 86 -18.73 -5.50 11.99
N TYR A 87 -17.43 -5.57 11.73
CA TYR A 87 -16.82 -6.62 10.92
C TYR A 87 -15.92 -7.56 11.74
N LEU A 88 -15.26 -7.06 12.78
CA LEU A 88 -14.36 -7.85 13.62
C LEU A 88 -15.08 -8.50 14.80
N GLY A 89 -16.28 -8.00 15.16
CA GLY A 89 -17.00 -8.43 16.36
C GLY A 89 -16.52 -7.69 17.61
N SER A 90 -17.29 -7.78 18.70
CA SER A 90 -16.93 -7.17 19.97
C SER A 90 -15.79 -7.91 20.65
N GLY A 91 -14.88 -7.17 21.29
CA GLY A 91 -13.71 -7.72 21.98
C GLY A 91 -12.55 -8.04 21.03
N TRP A 92 -12.50 -7.40 19.87
CA TRP A 92 -11.34 -7.50 18.98
C TRP A 92 -10.13 -6.70 19.51
N THR A 93 -10.35 -5.90 20.57
CA THR A 93 -9.30 -5.16 21.29
C THR A 93 -9.48 -5.36 22.81
N ASN A 94 -8.45 -5.01 23.58
CA ASN A 94 -8.50 -4.91 25.05
C ASN A 94 -8.98 -3.51 25.52
N CYS A 95 -9.71 -2.80 24.68
CA CYS A 95 -10.29 -1.50 25.00
C CYS A 95 -11.67 -1.65 25.67
N THR A 96 -12.18 -0.58 26.29
CA THR A 96 -13.61 -0.55 26.66
C THR A 96 -14.47 -0.55 25.40
N SER A 97 -15.73 -1.00 25.54
CA SER A 97 -16.65 -1.08 24.39
C SER A 97 -16.80 0.26 23.66
N SER A 98 -16.84 1.39 24.39
CA SER A 98 -16.95 2.72 23.80
C SER A 98 -15.67 3.16 23.07
N GLN A 99 -14.49 2.75 23.50
CA GLN A 99 -13.22 3.01 22.82
C GLN A 99 -13.10 2.16 21.56
N GLU A 100 -13.48 0.89 21.63
CA GLU A 100 -13.48 -0.03 20.49
C GLU A 100 -14.46 0.42 19.41
N GLU A 101 -15.69 0.82 19.79
CA GLU A 101 -16.71 1.34 18.88
C GLU A 101 -16.25 2.63 18.14
N ALA A 102 -15.41 3.43 18.77
CA ALA A 102 -14.89 4.67 18.18
C ALA A 102 -13.84 4.41 17.08
N ILE A 103 -13.27 3.20 16.98
CA ILE A 103 -12.26 2.87 15.95
C ILE A 103 -12.98 2.51 14.65
N THR A 104 -12.84 3.36 13.63
CA THR A 104 -13.39 3.13 12.29
C THR A 104 -12.35 2.54 11.34
N ILE A 105 -12.83 1.99 10.21
CA ILE A 105 -11.96 1.54 9.10
C ILE A 105 -11.05 2.68 8.63
N TRP A 106 -11.56 3.93 8.59
CA TRP A 106 -10.77 5.11 8.25
C TRP A 106 -9.58 5.30 9.21
N HIS A 107 -9.78 5.12 10.51
CA HIS A 107 -8.70 5.23 11.49
C HIS A 107 -7.59 4.18 11.27
N GLN A 108 -7.94 2.99 10.84
CA GLN A 108 -6.97 1.93 10.50
C GLN A 108 -6.22 2.27 9.19
N LEU A 109 -6.93 2.74 8.15
CA LEU A 109 -6.35 3.16 6.86
C LEU A 109 -5.38 4.33 7.02
N THR A 110 -5.64 5.24 7.95
CA THR A 110 -4.85 6.47 8.16
C THR A 110 -3.79 6.34 9.24
N MET A 111 -3.66 5.15 9.84
CA MET A 111 -2.74 4.90 10.97
C MET A 111 -3.03 5.77 12.19
N THR A 112 -4.31 6.00 12.49
CA THR A 112 -4.76 6.84 13.61
C THR A 112 -5.74 6.12 14.53
N SER A 113 -5.63 4.79 14.64
CA SER A 113 -6.53 3.97 15.47
C SER A 113 -6.51 4.34 16.96
N GLY A 114 -5.43 4.96 17.43
CA GLY A 114 -5.24 5.28 18.84
C GLY A 114 -4.82 4.11 19.72
N LEU A 115 -4.59 2.95 19.12
CA LEU A 115 -4.05 1.78 19.81
C LEU A 115 -2.56 1.93 20.10
N ASP A 116 -2.09 1.31 21.16
CA ASP A 116 -0.71 1.40 21.64
C ASP A 116 0.24 0.60 20.72
N ASP A 117 1.14 1.30 20.05
CA ASP A 117 2.18 0.74 19.20
C ASP A 117 3.51 0.47 19.95
N ASN A 118 3.59 0.81 21.26
CA ASN A 118 4.75 0.54 22.11
C ASN A 118 4.67 -0.85 22.78
N VAL A 119 4.16 -1.81 22.06
CA VAL A 119 4.07 -3.21 22.49
C VAL A 119 5.28 -4.01 21.99
N ASN A 120 5.55 -5.17 22.60
CA ASN A 120 6.70 -6.01 22.23
C ASN A 120 6.64 -6.50 20.77
N ASP A 121 5.44 -6.77 20.28
CA ASP A 121 5.19 -7.13 18.87
C ASP A 121 4.11 -6.21 18.30
N PRO A 122 4.47 -5.14 17.57
CA PRO A 122 3.51 -4.23 16.96
C PRO A 122 2.71 -4.84 15.79
N SER A 123 2.99 -6.08 15.41
CA SER A 123 2.20 -6.85 14.45
C SER A 123 1.18 -7.79 15.12
N CYS A 124 1.20 -7.93 16.45
CA CYS A 124 0.30 -8.80 17.18
C CYS A 124 -1.15 -8.34 17.07
N THR A 125 -2.00 -9.18 16.44
CA THR A 125 -3.42 -8.90 16.19
C THR A 125 -4.37 -9.48 17.24
N GLU A 126 -3.83 -10.13 18.28
CA GLU A 126 -4.63 -10.62 19.41
C GLU A 126 -5.18 -9.45 20.24
N ASP A 127 -6.36 -9.59 20.79
CA ASP A 127 -7.01 -8.55 21.59
C ASP A 127 -6.13 -8.03 22.72
N THR A 128 -5.40 -8.92 23.39
CA THR A 128 -4.48 -8.61 24.51
C THR A 128 -3.30 -7.70 24.12
N CYS A 129 -2.99 -7.61 22.84
CA CYS A 129 -1.95 -6.71 22.29
C CYS A 129 -2.51 -5.34 21.90
N LEU A 130 -3.83 -5.23 21.72
CA LEU A 130 -4.50 -4.06 21.14
C LEU A 130 -5.09 -3.17 22.25
N ASN A 131 -4.22 -2.47 22.96
CA ASN A 131 -4.57 -1.64 24.11
C ASN A 131 -4.85 -0.19 23.69
N PHE A 132 -5.75 0.49 24.41
CA PHE A 132 -6.02 1.91 24.20
C PHE A 132 -4.84 2.77 24.70
N LEU A 133 -4.41 3.71 23.83
CA LEU A 133 -3.42 4.72 24.18
C LEU A 133 -3.97 6.14 24.03
N SER A 134 -4.71 6.41 22.97
CA SER A 134 -5.26 7.74 22.68
C SER A 134 -6.58 7.64 21.92
N THR A 135 -7.38 8.71 21.96
CA THR A 135 -8.61 8.78 21.17
C THR A 135 -8.30 8.58 19.68
N PRO A 136 -9.05 7.72 18.97
CA PRO A 136 -8.90 7.54 17.53
C PRO A 136 -8.91 8.90 16.78
N GLY A 137 -8.04 9.06 15.80
CA GLY A 137 -7.87 10.30 15.04
C GLY A 137 -6.98 11.37 15.68
N THR A 138 -6.51 11.20 16.95
CA THR A 138 -5.71 12.22 17.64
C THR A 138 -4.21 11.96 17.68
N ARG A 139 -3.79 10.74 17.31
CA ARG A 139 -2.38 10.32 17.25
C ARG A 139 -2.13 9.50 16.00
N TRP A 140 -1.05 9.80 15.28
CA TRP A 140 -0.57 8.97 14.17
C TRP A 140 0.50 8.01 14.67
N ALA A 141 0.38 6.74 14.33
CA ALA A 141 1.41 5.73 14.62
C ALA A 141 1.43 4.67 13.53
N TYR A 142 2.61 4.40 12.96
CA TYR A 142 2.78 3.33 11.98
C TYR A 142 2.68 1.97 12.67
N HIS A 143 1.46 1.53 12.92
CA HIS A 143 1.14 0.35 13.71
C HIS A 143 0.63 -0.78 12.80
N ASN A 144 1.36 -1.90 12.76
CA ASN A 144 1.06 -2.98 11.82
C ASN A 144 -0.24 -3.72 12.16
N ALA A 145 -0.50 -4.02 13.41
CA ALA A 145 -1.65 -4.85 13.79
C ALA A 145 -3.01 -4.28 13.34
N PRO A 146 -3.36 -2.99 13.57
CA PRO A 146 -4.65 -2.48 13.14
C PRO A 146 -4.85 -2.50 11.63
N TYR A 147 -3.78 -2.24 10.81
CA TYR A 147 -3.94 -2.30 9.38
C TYR A 147 -4.08 -3.74 8.88
N THR A 148 -3.39 -4.71 9.50
CA THR A 148 -3.48 -6.13 9.13
C THR A 148 -4.91 -6.65 9.31
N LEU A 149 -5.59 -6.20 10.35
CA LEU A 149 -7.00 -6.54 10.61
C LEU A 149 -7.97 -6.00 9.55
N LEU A 150 -7.59 -5.00 8.74
CA LEU A 150 -8.39 -4.57 7.58
C LEU A 150 -8.59 -5.69 6.56
N ASN A 151 -7.67 -6.64 6.46
CA ASN A 151 -7.85 -7.81 5.61
C ASN A 151 -9.05 -8.64 6.06
N GLN A 152 -9.16 -8.88 7.37
CA GLN A 152 -10.32 -9.58 7.96
C GLN A 152 -11.60 -8.75 7.87
N VAL A 153 -11.51 -7.42 8.03
CA VAL A 153 -12.66 -6.51 7.81
C VAL A 153 -13.22 -6.69 6.40
N VAL A 154 -12.35 -6.70 5.37
CA VAL A 154 -12.79 -6.93 3.98
C VAL A 154 -13.39 -8.33 3.83
N GLU A 155 -12.74 -9.37 4.34
CA GLU A 155 -13.24 -10.75 4.26
C GLU A 155 -14.64 -10.90 4.87
N ASN A 156 -14.83 -10.36 6.06
CA ASN A 156 -16.12 -10.44 6.78
C ASN A 156 -17.19 -9.57 6.09
N ALA A 157 -16.82 -8.42 5.51
CA ALA A 157 -17.74 -7.58 4.76
C ALA A 157 -18.25 -8.24 3.47
N VAL A 158 -17.34 -8.87 2.72
CA VAL A 158 -17.67 -9.44 1.40
C VAL A 158 -18.09 -10.91 1.44
N GLY A 159 -17.84 -11.62 2.57
CA GLY A 159 -18.12 -13.05 2.73
C GLY A 159 -17.22 -13.98 1.92
N LEU A 160 -16.04 -13.50 1.51
CA LEU A 160 -15.05 -14.25 0.73
C LEU A 160 -13.66 -14.05 1.35
N SER A 161 -12.74 -15.01 1.17
CA SER A 161 -11.35 -14.75 1.52
C SER A 161 -10.77 -13.59 0.70
N LEU A 162 -9.89 -12.78 1.31
CA LEU A 162 -9.26 -11.64 0.64
C LEU A 162 -8.57 -12.05 -0.67
N ASN A 163 -7.86 -13.19 -0.67
CA ASN A 163 -7.20 -13.70 -1.86
C ASN A 163 -8.16 -14.02 -3.00
N TRP A 164 -9.35 -14.55 -2.68
CA TRP A 164 -10.37 -14.86 -3.68
C TRP A 164 -11.07 -13.60 -4.18
N TYR A 165 -11.43 -12.69 -3.29
CA TYR A 165 -12.00 -11.40 -3.65
C TYR A 165 -11.04 -10.59 -4.53
N MET A 166 -9.77 -10.53 -4.14
CA MET A 166 -8.71 -9.90 -4.91
C MET A 166 -8.50 -10.58 -6.27
N HIS A 167 -8.61 -11.92 -6.33
CA HIS A 167 -8.53 -12.65 -7.61
C HIS A 167 -9.60 -12.18 -8.58
N GLN A 168 -10.84 -12.06 -8.12
CA GLN A 168 -11.95 -11.64 -8.97
C GLN A 168 -11.87 -10.15 -9.37
N LYS A 169 -11.57 -9.27 -8.41
CA LYS A 169 -11.72 -7.83 -8.58
C LYS A 169 -10.47 -7.13 -9.11
N LEU A 170 -9.30 -7.67 -8.87
CA LEU A 170 -8.03 -7.03 -9.23
C LEU A 170 -7.18 -7.91 -10.14
N LYS A 171 -6.90 -9.17 -9.75
CA LYS A 171 -5.92 -9.99 -10.47
C LYS A 171 -6.41 -10.41 -11.85
N THR A 172 -7.61 -10.92 -11.97
CA THR A 172 -8.18 -11.35 -13.26
C THR A 172 -8.23 -10.21 -14.28
N PRO A 173 -8.77 -9.01 -13.96
CA PRO A 173 -8.86 -7.95 -14.95
C PRO A 173 -7.51 -7.33 -15.32
N THR A 174 -6.50 -7.37 -14.42
CA THR A 174 -5.19 -6.74 -14.64
C THR A 174 -4.11 -7.72 -15.10
N GLY A 175 -4.38 -9.02 -15.02
CA GLY A 175 -3.39 -10.07 -15.28
C GLY A 175 -2.29 -10.14 -14.20
N MET A 176 -2.51 -9.62 -13.01
CA MET A 176 -1.61 -9.79 -11.87
C MET A 176 -1.64 -11.23 -11.36
N ASN A 177 -0.50 -11.71 -10.85
CA ASN A 177 -0.42 -12.90 -10.02
C ASN A 177 -0.20 -12.51 -8.55
N GLY A 178 -0.07 -13.50 -7.70
CA GLY A 178 0.30 -13.34 -6.29
C GLY A 178 -0.85 -13.61 -5.33
N LEU A 179 -0.50 -13.62 -4.04
CA LEU A 179 -1.45 -13.84 -2.94
C LEU A 179 -0.87 -13.31 -1.63
N PHE A 180 -1.77 -13.02 -0.70
CA PHE A 180 -1.41 -12.79 0.70
C PHE A 180 -1.14 -14.12 1.40
N ILE A 181 -0.06 -14.17 2.17
CA ILE A 181 0.35 -15.32 2.99
C ILE A 181 0.53 -14.83 4.43
N ASN A 182 -0.09 -15.52 5.36
CA ASN A 182 0.09 -15.26 6.78
C ASN A 182 1.46 -15.78 7.23
N LEU A 183 2.27 -14.89 7.76
CA LEU A 183 3.59 -15.16 8.35
C LEU A 183 3.57 -14.68 9.80
N GLY A 184 3.16 -15.56 10.72
CA GLY A 184 2.88 -15.17 12.10
C GLY A 184 1.69 -14.20 12.14
N ASN A 185 1.89 -13.02 12.73
CA ASN A 185 0.89 -11.96 12.83
C ASN A 185 0.82 -11.07 11.57
N ASP A 186 1.80 -11.16 10.67
CA ASP A 186 1.81 -10.38 9.44
C ASP A 186 1.09 -11.10 8.31
N ASN A 187 0.35 -10.35 7.49
CA ASN A 187 -0.23 -10.84 6.25
C ASN A 187 0.51 -10.19 5.08
N VAL A 188 1.41 -10.94 4.44
CA VAL A 188 2.38 -10.45 3.47
C VAL A 188 1.98 -10.86 2.06
N TYR A 189 1.95 -9.90 1.13
CA TYR A 189 1.69 -10.18 -0.28
C TYR A 189 2.97 -10.61 -1.01
N PHE A 190 2.85 -11.67 -1.80
CA PHE A 190 3.91 -12.18 -2.68
C PHE A 190 3.45 -12.14 -4.12
N SER A 191 4.28 -11.66 -5.04
CA SER A 191 4.03 -11.72 -6.48
C SER A 191 5.30 -11.53 -7.29
N THR A 192 5.20 -11.69 -8.61
CA THR A 192 6.27 -11.31 -9.54
C THR A 192 6.44 -9.79 -9.61
N ALA A 193 7.64 -9.33 -9.98
CA ALA A 193 7.92 -7.91 -10.20
C ALA A 193 7.01 -7.27 -11.26
N ARG A 194 6.62 -8.02 -12.29
CA ARG A 194 5.66 -7.54 -13.30
C ARG A 194 4.27 -7.29 -12.74
N SER A 195 3.84 -8.04 -11.73
CA SER A 195 2.56 -7.79 -11.03
C SER A 195 2.64 -6.50 -10.21
N MET A 196 3.76 -6.25 -9.52
CA MET A 196 3.98 -4.98 -8.84
C MET A 196 3.95 -3.80 -9.82
N ALA A 197 4.59 -3.93 -10.98
CA ALA A 197 4.56 -2.90 -12.03
C ALA A 197 3.15 -2.67 -12.60
N ARG A 198 2.33 -3.73 -12.74
CA ARG A 198 0.92 -3.60 -13.15
C ARG A 198 0.09 -2.84 -12.13
N PHE A 199 0.28 -3.11 -10.85
CA PHE A 199 -0.41 -2.36 -9.81
C PHE A 199 0.02 -0.88 -9.81
N GLY A 200 1.32 -0.60 -9.92
CA GLY A 200 1.80 0.77 -10.07
C GLY A 200 1.21 1.49 -11.30
N LEU A 201 1.09 0.78 -12.44
CA LEU A 201 0.45 1.33 -13.64
C LEU A 201 -1.05 1.60 -13.43
N LEU A 202 -1.76 0.70 -12.75
CA LEU A 202 -3.17 0.89 -12.39
C LEU A 202 -3.35 2.12 -11.51
N MET A 203 -2.51 2.29 -10.50
CA MET A 203 -2.54 3.47 -9.62
C MET A 203 -2.20 4.75 -10.38
N LEU A 204 -1.17 4.74 -11.23
CA LEU A 204 -0.81 5.90 -12.07
C LEU A 204 -1.96 6.32 -13.01
N ASN A 205 -2.80 5.37 -13.42
CA ASN A 205 -3.93 5.60 -14.31
C ASN A 205 -5.28 5.76 -13.57
N GLY A 206 -5.27 6.16 -12.31
CA GLY A 206 -6.46 6.50 -11.54
C GLY A 206 -7.41 5.30 -11.29
N GLY A 207 -6.87 4.10 -11.16
CA GLY A 207 -7.66 2.88 -10.98
C GLY A 207 -8.30 2.34 -12.27
N ASN A 208 -7.93 2.90 -13.44
CA ASN A 208 -8.39 2.45 -14.75
C ASN A 208 -7.33 1.56 -15.43
N TRP A 209 -7.74 0.36 -15.85
CA TRP A 209 -6.86 -0.60 -16.53
C TRP A 209 -6.85 -0.44 -18.06
N GLY A 210 -7.59 0.52 -18.59
CA GLY A 210 -7.69 0.82 -20.01
C GLY A 210 -9.01 0.37 -20.64
N GLY A 211 -9.37 0.99 -21.77
CA GLY A 211 -10.66 0.79 -22.40
C GLY A 211 -11.82 1.13 -21.45
N ASN A 212 -12.80 0.24 -21.36
CA ASN A 212 -13.94 0.37 -20.44
C ASN A 212 -13.72 -0.39 -19.11
N ASN A 213 -12.46 -0.74 -18.78
CA ASN A 213 -12.14 -1.55 -17.62
C ASN A 213 -11.69 -0.67 -16.43
N GLN A 214 -12.64 0.08 -15.86
CA GLN A 214 -12.43 0.84 -14.64
C GLN A 214 -12.51 -0.12 -13.45
N ILE A 215 -11.38 -0.35 -12.77
CA ILE A 215 -11.30 -1.23 -11.59
C ILE A 215 -11.80 -0.49 -10.34
N MET A 216 -11.24 0.70 -10.09
CA MET A 216 -11.66 1.57 -9.00
C MET A 216 -12.58 2.66 -9.58
N THR A 217 -13.88 2.55 -9.31
CA THR A 217 -14.90 3.52 -9.77
C THR A 217 -15.19 4.60 -8.75
N ASP A 218 -14.91 4.35 -7.47
CA ASP A 218 -14.97 5.38 -6.41
C ASP A 218 -13.74 6.29 -6.51
N THR A 219 -13.84 7.30 -7.37
CA THR A 219 -12.79 8.30 -7.57
C THR A 219 -12.54 9.15 -6.34
N SER A 220 -13.53 9.30 -5.47
CA SER A 220 -13.39 10.04 -4.21
C SER A 220 -12.48 9.28 -3.24
N PHE A 221 -12.74 7.99 -3.06
CA PHE A 221 -11.86 7.11 -2.27
C PHE A 221 -10.45 7.06 -2.86
N PHE A 222 -10.35 6.86 -4.19
CA PHE A 222 -9.05 6.82 -4.86
C PHE A 222 -8.24 8.08 -4.60
N ASN A 223 -8.83 9.24 -4.84
CA ASN A 223 -8.15 10.52 -4.62
C ASN A 223 -7.79 10.74 -3.15
N ALA A 224 -8.66 10.39 -2.21
CA ALA A 224 -8.37 10.47 -0.79
C ALA A 224 -7.21 9.55 -0.38
N SER A 225 -7.10 8.37 -1.00
CA SER A 225 -6.06 7.39 -0.67
C SER A 225 -4.64 7.87 -0.97
N ILE A 226 -4.46 8.65 -2.03
CA ILE A 226 -3.16 9.19 -2.48
C ILE A 226 -2.98 10.69 -2.15
N ASN A 227 -3.76 11.22 -1.23
CA ASN A 227 -3.62 12.57 -0.68
C ASN A 227 -3.55 12.53 0.84
N SER A 228 -3.13 13.64 1.46
CA SER A 228 -3.06 13.73 2.93
C SER A 228 -4.39 13.38 3.55
N SER A 229 -4.41 12.35 4.39
CA SER A 229 -5.62 11.82 5.01
C SER A 229 -5.97 12.54 6.32
N GLN A 230 -5.00 13.17 6.94
CA GLN A 230 -5.11 13.88 8.23
C GLN A 230 -3.93 14.86 8.40
N ASN A 231 -3.99 15.76 9.38
CA ASN A 231 -3.02 16.84 9.57
C ASN A 231 -1.85 16.49 10.52
N ILE A 232 -1.88 15.35 11.20
CA ILE A 232 -0.83 14.94 12.15
C ILE A 232 0.42 14.50 11.37
N ASN A 233 0.24 13.68 10.35
CA ASN A 233 1.27 13.28 9.39
C ASN A 233 0.76 13.46 7.95
N PRO A 234 0.84 14.66 7.37
CA PRO A 234 0.32 14.94 6.03
C PRO A 234 1.01 14.13 4.92
N ALA A 235 2.18 13.53 5.20
CA ALA A 235 2.88 12.64 4.30
C ALA A 235 2.29 11.22 4.27
N TYR A 236 1.05 11.01 4.78
CA TYR A 236 0.38 9.72 4.80
C TYR A 236 -1.07 9.81 4.33
N GLY A 237 -1.40 8.99 3.32
CA GLY A 237 -2.75 8.79 2.79
C GLY A 237 -3.43 7.57 3.43
N TYR A 238 -4.18 6.79 2.62
CA TYR A 238 -4.73 5.51 3.06
C TYR A 238 -3.70 4.41 2.79
N LEU A 239 -2.80 4.20 3.76
CA LEU A 239 -1.67 3.26 3.67
C LEU A 239 -0.65 3.59 2.55
N TRP A 240 -0.64 4.82 2.07
CA TRP A 240 0.32 5.35 1.11
C TRP A 240 1.22 6.41 1.74
N TRP A 241 2.52 6.32 1.50
CA TRP A 241 3.43 7.42 1.78
C TRP A 241 3.41 8.43 0.64
N LEU A 242 3.37 9.72 1.00
CA LEU A 242 3.21 10.83 0.06
C LEU A 242 4.41 11.76 0.11
N ASN A 243 5.00 12.04 -1.05
CA ASN A 243 6.06 13.04 -1.15
C ASN A 243 5.47 14.48 -1.23
N GLY A 244 6.34 15.49 -1.28
CA GLY A 244 5.97 16.89 -1.48
C GLY A 244 5.22 17.55 -0.32
N LYS A 245 5.11 16.91 0.83
CA LYS A 245 4.44 17.48 2.01
C LYS A 245 5.41 18.31 2.86
N THR A 246 4.87 19.22 3.67
CA THR A 246 5.67 20.15 4.48
C THR A 246 6.41 19.47 5.61
N HIS A 247 5.83 18.42 6.16
CA HIS A 247 6.43 17.61 7.23
C HIS A 247 5.95 16.16 7.13
N LEU A 248 6.68 15.28 7.80
CA LEU A 248 6.36 13.85 7.93
C LEU A 248 6.67 13.34 9.32
N MET A 249 6.04 12.25 9.69
CA MET A 249 6.42 11.44 10.84
C MET A 249 6.93 10.09 10.33
N LEU A 250 7.92 9.53 11.01
CA LEU A 250 8.49 8.22 10.68
C LEU A 250 7.90 7.12 11.58
N PRO A 251 7.97 5.85 11.18
CA PRO A 251 7.63 4.74 12.06
C PRO A 251 8.36 4.81 13.40
N SER A 252 7.69 4.42 14.47
CA SER A 252 8.21 4.43 15.85
C SER A 252 8.62 5.81 16.38
N SER A 253 8.15 6.89 15.76
CA SER A 253 8.46 8.27 16.17
C SER A 253 7.20 9.13 16.24
N GLN A 254 7.10 9.96 17.29
CA GLN A 254 6.08 11.02 17.39
C GLN A 254 6.64 12.40 16.99
N PHE A 255 7.88 12.45 16.52
CA PHE A 255 8.50 13.69 16.07
C PHE A 255 8.06 14.02 14.63
N GLN A 256 7.70 15.28 14.39
CA GLN A 256 7.40 15.82 13.06
C GLN A 256 8.68 16.39 12.45
N PHE A 257 9.15 15.76 11.38
CA PHE A 257 10.32 16.21 10.63
C PHE A 257 9.89 17.21 9.55
N ASN A 258 10.38 18.43 9.59
CA ASN A 258 10.15 19.46 8.56
C ASN A 258 10.94 19.13 7.28
N SER A 259 10.53 18.10 6.58
CA SER A 259 11.16 17.61 5.37
C SER A 259 10.13 16.91 4.47
N LYS A 260 10.45 16.80 3.19
CA LYS A 260 9.75 15.86 2.29
C LYS A 260 10.22 14.44 2.55
N LEU A 261 9.41 13.46 2.19
CA LEU A 261 9.75 12.04 2.29
C LEU A 261 11.03 11.73 1.49
N ASN A 262 11.13 12.27 0.28
CA ASN A 262 12.34 12.20 -0.55
C ASN A 262 12.56 13.56 -1.24
N THR A 263 13.66 14.24 -0.87
CA THR A 263 13.99 15.57 -1.40
C THR A 263 14.43 15.54 -2.86
N ASN A 264 14.85 14.39 -3.36
CA ASN A 264 15.33 14.20 -4.75
C ASN A 264 14.24 13.67 -5.70
N ALA A 265 13.05 13.35 -5.18
CA ALA A 265 11.92 12.89 -5.97
C ALA A 265 10.94 14.04 -6.26
N PRO A 266 10.18 13.98 -7.37
CA PRO A 266 9.05 14.88 -7.62
C PRO A 266 8.05 14.90 -6.47
N ASP A 267 7.35 16.03 -6.28
CA ASP A 267 6.44 16.23 -5.16
C ASP A 267 5.16 15.37 -5.23
N ASP A 268 4.79 14.94 -6.41
CA ASP A 268 3.60 14.11 -6.69
C ASP A 268 3.84 12.60 -6.62
N VAL A 269 5.04 12.19 -6.15
CA VAL A 269 5.35 10.76 -5.93
C VAL A 269 4.64 10.25 -4.68
N TYR A 270 4.04 9.09 -4.80
CA TYR A 270 3.50 8.28 -3.68
C TYR A 270 3.99 6.83 -3.78
N VAL A 271 4.21 6.20 -2.62
CA VAL A 271 4.79 4.87 -2.48
C VAL A 271 4.09 4.05 -1.39
#